data_1bd414a61e8183119bc3e6b8e9e68b60
#
_entry.id   1bd414a61e8183119bc3e6b8e9e68b60
#
_cell.length_a   1.000
_cell.length_b   1.000
_cell.length_c   1.000
_cell.angle_alpha   90.00
_cell.angle_beta   90.00
_cell.angle_gamma   90.00
#
_symmetry.space_group_name_H-M   'P 1'
#
loop_
_entity.id
_entity.type
_entity.pdbx_description
1 polymer ?
#
loop_
_entity_poly.entity_id
_entity_poly.type
_entity_poly.pdbx_seq_one_letter_code
_entity_poly.pdbx_strand_id
1 'polypeptide(L)'
;MTALPPPDSRLRACVVVPAHDEEDLIVGCLGALAAQCGVDPAAYEVIVVVDACTDATGALARQAAAALRPMRMHVREGPGRGAGAARRLGMDLASARLHALGRGDGLIASTDADSTVAPDWLATQLAAVAGGARAIGGRVELFATDAARLMPGVLERRAARAAVREAATRRDGERVSEHWQFSGASMSLTAATYVEIGGLDPTVALEDEGLERSLQRFGVPIDRRLDVRVATSGRLRGRAARGLAHDLALDDWLARRSYHGSPTVEDLLAIKQQTISVILPTRNVGDTLGPLLDALEPSRATGLVDELVIVDAASVDATPQVAAARGASFLQESDLLPAFGPALGKGDALWRGLSATRGELVVFLDTDTRNFSARFLLGLIAPLLSDSAVHFLKGAFRRPFTNGSESTPDGGGRVTELLARPLLNLHLPELAGFVQPLAGEVAGRRDLLERLPFPVGYGVEIAMLIDAYRIVGRDGLAQAELGLRENHHQPLGELGAMAYQVLVAAQRRIHGAEAIDRLGPGTLLAPLDGTLEPRTLAIDERPPLCSIGPPARGRRPTG
;
A
#
# COMPACT_ATOMS: atom_id res chain seq x y z
N MET A 1 -25.71 12.38 28.37
CA MET A 1 -25.06 11.07 28.66
C MET A 1 -25.28 10.74 30.13
N THR A 2 -25.93 9.62 30.45
CA THR A 2 -26.10 9.18 31.84
C THR A 2 -24.74 8.89 32.48
N ALA A 3 -24.49 9.42 33.69
CA ALA A 3 -23.25 9.19 34.43
C ALA A 3 -23.08 7.69 34.75
N LEU A 4 -21.83 7.20 34.77
CA LEU A 4 -21.53 5.85 35.22
C LEU A 4 -21.81 5.75 36.74
N PRO A 5 -22.22 4.57 37.24
CA PRO A 5 -22.33 4.38 38.70
C PRO A 5 -20.96 4.60 39.34
N PRO A 6 -20.92 4.96 40.64
CA PRO A 6 -19.65 5.14 41.35
C PRO A 6 -18.74 3.91 41.23
N PRO A 7 -17.41 4.09 41.10
CA PRO A 7 -16.48 2.98 41.06
C PRO A 7 -16.46 2.22 42.42
N ASP A 8 -16.13 0.92 42.35
CA ASP A 8 -15.90 0.14 43.57
C ASP A 8 -14.62 0.64 44.26
N SER A 9 -14.62 0.71 45.58
CA SER A 9 -13.44 1.13 46.36
C SER A 9 -12.21 0.22 46.15
N ARG A 10 -12.42 -1.03 45.68
CA ARG A 10 -11.38 -2.01 45.37
C ARG A 10 -10.82 -1.87 43.96
N LEU A 11 -11.42 -1.02 43.12
CA LEU A 11 -11.01 -0.84 41.70
C LEU A 11 -9.52 -0.51 41.60
N ARG A 12 -8.79 -1.28 40.79
CA ARG A 12 -7.37 -1.10 40.45
C ARG A 12 -7.10 -1.00 38.95
N ALA A 13 -8.03 -1.50 38.13
CA ALA A 13 -7.88 -1.47 36.70
C ALA A 13 -9.19 -1.16 35.97
N CYS A 14 -9.10 -0.40 34.89
CA CYS A 14 -10.18 -0.25 33.91
C CYS A 14 -9.69 -0.77 32.56
N VAL A 15 -10.45 -1.68 31.96
CA VAL A 15 -10.17 -2.20 30.61
C VAL A 15 -11.07 -1.49 29.61
N VAL A 16 -10.49 -0.89 28.60
CA VAL A 16 -11.19 -0.15 27.54
C VAL A 16 -11.25 -0.98 26.27
N VAL A 17 -12.45 -1.16 25.72
CA VAL A 17 -12.71 -1.91 24.50
C VAL A 17 -13.47 -1.01 23.52
N PRO A 18 -12.80 -0.35 22.55
CA PRO A 18 -13.49 0.30 21.46
C PRO A 18 -14.08 -0.76 20.52
N ALA A 19 -15.33 -0.59 20.08
CA ALA A 19 -16.02 -1.55 19.23
C ALA A 19 -16.75 -0.85 18.08
N HIS A 20 -16.53 -1.32 16.84
CA HIS A 20 -17.21 -0.86 15.63
C HIS A 20 -17.43 -2.05 14.70
N ASP A 21 -18.70 -2.46 14.52
CA ASP A 21 -19.14 -3.57 13.67
C ASP A 21 -18.37 -4.89 13.92
N GLU A 22 -18.39 -5.36 15.19
CA GLU A 22 -17.68 -6.57 15.66
C GLU A 22 -18.65 -7.62 16.23
N GLU A 23 -19.85 -7.75 15.66
CA GLU A 23 -20.88 -8.69 16.16
C GLU A 23 -20.39 -10.13 16.25
N ASP A 24 -19.51 -10.57 15.36
CA ASP A 24 -18.96 -11.94 15.35
C ASP A 24 -17.96 -12.21 16.47
N LEU A 25 -17.23 -11.20 16.95
CA LEU A 25 -16.08 -11.38 17.84
C LEU A 25 -16.23 -10.76 19.23
N ILE A 26 -17.09 -9.74 19.38
CA ILE A 26 -17.24 -8.99 20.64
C ILE A 26 -17.59 -9.89 21.85
N VAL A 27 -18.41 -10.92 21.65
CA VAL A 27 -18.83 -11.83 22.74
C VAL A 27 -17.63 -12.65 23.23
N GLY A 28 -16.76 -13.11 22.34
CA GLY A 28 -15.52 -13.82 22.67
C GLY A 28 -14.54 -12.92 23.43
N CYS A 29 -14.37 -11.68 22.99
CA CYS A 29 -13.55 -10.67 23.66
C CYS A 29 -14.02 -10.43 25.11
N LEU A 30 -15.30 -10.13 25.29
CA LEU A 30 -15.88 -9.83 26.60
C LEU A 30 -15.90 -11.07 27.52
N GLY A 31 -16.09 -12.25 26.95
CA GLY A 31 -15.98 -13.54 27.67
C GLY A 31 -14.58 -13.77 28.23
N ALA A 32 -13.54 -13.50 27.47
CA ALA A 32 -12.15 -13.61 27.90
C ALA A 32 -11.81 -12.60 29.01
N LEU A 33 -12.34 -11.38 28.95
CA LEU A 33 -12.20 -10.38 29.99
C LEU A 33 -12.94 -10.77 31.27
N ALA A 34 -14.08 -11.47 31.17
CA ALA A 34 -14.80 -11.99 32.34
C ALA A 34 -14.14 -13.22 32.99
N ALA A 35 -13.34 -13.96 32.20
CA ALA A 35 -12.63 -15.17 32.65
C ALA A 35 -11.21 -14.88 33.17
N GLN A 36 -10.89 -13.64 33.56
CA GLN A 36 -9.56 -13.30 34.08
C GLN A 36 -9.30 -14.01 35.42
N CYS A 37 -8.10 -14.62 35.51
CA CYS A 37 -7.62 -15.34 36.69
C CYS A 37 -6.59 -14.49 37.46
N GLY A 38 -6.45 -14.76 38.78
CA GLY A 38 -5.44 -14.08 39.60
C GLY A 38 -5.77 -12.62 39.95
N VAL A 39 -7.00 -12.17 39.66
CA VAL A 39 -7.51 -10.84 40.03
C VAL A 39 -8.92 -10.93 40.55
N ASP A 40 -9.20 -10.18 41.66
CA ASP A 40 -10.57 -10.06 42.18
C ASP A 40 -11.47 -9.39 41.15
N PRO A 41 -12.63 -9.98 40.75
CA PRO A 41 -13.58 -9.35 39.83
C PRO A 41 -14.04 -7.94 40.22
N ALA A 42 -13.96 -7.57 41.49
CA ALA A 42 -14.27 -6.23 41.99
C ALA A 42 -13.08 -5.26 41.87
N ALA A 43 -11.88 -5.76 41.59
CA ALA A 43 -10.70 -4.93 41.39
C ALA A 43 -10.55 -4.40 39.95
N TYR A 44 -11.41 -4.81 39.03
CA TYR A 44 -11.41 -4.26 37.66
C TYR A 44 -12.83 -4.08 37.12
N GLU A 45 -12.94 -3.24 36.12
CA GLU A 45 -14.16 -3.04 35.33
C GLU A 45 -13.83 -2.87 33.86
N VAL A 46 -14.81 -3.16 32.97
CA VAL A 46 -14.67 -3.05 31.52
C VAL A 46 -15.55 -1.91 31.03
N ILE A 47 -14.98 -1.04 30.20
CA ILE A 47 -15.68 0.07 29.54
C ILE A 47 -15.67 -0.22 28.03
N VAL A 48 -16.81 -0.66 27.51
CA VAL A 48 -17.01 -0.89 26.07
C VAL A 48 -17.53 0.40 25.45
N VAL A 49 -16.85 0.90 24.43
CA VAL A 49 -17.27 2.08 23.69
C VAL A 49 -17.72 1.66 22.29
N VAL A 50 -19.05 1.65 22.08
CA VAL A 50 -19.68 1.26 20.81
C VAL A 50 -19.72 2.50 19.89
N ASP A 51 -18.92 2.51 18.83
CA ASP A 51 -18.72 3.69 17.99
C ASP A 51 -19.37 3.52 16.62
N ALA A 52 -20.53 4.14 16.39
CA ALA A 52 -21.26 4.16 15.12
C ALA A 52 -21.49 2.76 14.51
N CYS A 53 -21.78 1.74 15.32
CA CYS A 53 -22.06 0.39 14.83
C CYS A 53 -23.37 0.35 14.03
N THR A 54 -23.34 -0.39 12.93
CA THR A 54 -24.50 -0.66 12.06
C THR A 54 -25.05 -2.09 12.21
N ASP A 55 -24.31 -2.96 12.91
CA ASP A 55 -24.61 -4.36 13.19
C ASP A 55 -25.11 -4.59 14.63
N ALA A 56 -25.15 -5.84 15.07
CA ALA A 56 -25.60 -6.22 16.40
C ALA A 56 -24.58 -6.00 17.54
N THR A 57 -23.39 -5.45 17.27
CA THR A 57 -22.29 -5.27 18.25
C THR A 57 -22.79 -4.61 19.54
N GLY A 58 -23.50 -3.49 19.45
CA GLY A 58 -23.99 -2.76 20.62
C GLY A 58 -25.01 -3.55 21.45
N ALA A 59 -25.90 -4.30 20.78
CA ALA A 59 -26.87 -5.16 21.46
C ALA A 59 -26.19 -6.31 22.19
N LEU A 60 -25.24 -6.98 21.54
CA LEU A 60 -24.47 -8.08 22.10
C LEU A 60 -23.59 -7.63 23.28
N ALA A 61 -22.97 -6.45 23.20
CA ALA A 61 -22.19 -5.89 24.30
C ALA A 61 -23.07 -5.62 25.55
N ARG A 62 -24.29 -5.08 25.36
CA ARG A 62 -25.24 -4.86 26.47
C ARG A 62 -25.76 -6.17 27.07
N GLN A 63 -26.01 -7.17 26.23
CA GLN A 63 -26.38 -8.52 26.69
C GLN A 63 -25.24 -9.16 27.51
N ALA A 64 -24.00 -9.08 27.03
CA ALA A 64 -22.83 -9.56 27.75
C ALA A 64 -22.66 -8.84 29.08
N ALA A 65 -22.86 -7.52 29.18
CA ALA A 65 -22.80 -6.74 30.41
C ALA A 65 -23.80 -7.22 31.47
N ALA A 66 -24.94 -7.71 31.06
CA ALA A 66 -25.96 -8.26 31.97
C ALA A 66 -25.63 -9.70 32.40
N ALA A 67 -25.03 -10.50 31.52
CA ALA A 67 -24.81 -11.94 31.74
C ALA A 67 -23.47 -12.29 32.43
N LEU A 68 -22.39 -11.53 32.20
CA LEU A 68 -21.02 -11.85 32.61
C LEU A 68 -20.70 -11.34 34.05
N ARG A 69 -21.61 -11.49 34.97
CA ARG A 69 -21.36 -11.19 36.39
C ARG A 69 -20.46 -12.26 37.03
N PRO A 70 -19.62 -11.90 38.04
CA PRO A 70 -19.61 -10.67 38.85
C PRO A 70 -18.80 -9.49 38.26
N MET A 71 -18.17 -9.62 37.09
CA MET A 71 -17.43 -8.53 36.46
C MET A 71 -18.34 -7.32 36.19
N ARG A 72 -17.85 -6.13 36.48
CA ARG A 72 -18.55 -4.87 36.14
C ARG A 72 -18.23 -4.43 34.74
N MET A 73 -19.26 -4.31 33.92
CA MET A 73 -19.13 -3.84 32.52
C MET A 73 -20.05 -2.64 32.26
N HIS A 74 -19.50 -1.65 31.58
CA HIS A 74 -20.19 -0.43 31.20
C HIS A 74 -20.15 -0.28 29.69
N VAL A 75 -21.30 -0.20 29.02
CA VAL A 75 -21.41 0.05 27.59
C VAL A 75 -21.75 1.51 27.35
N ARG A 76 -20.98 2.18 26.49
CA ARG A 76 -21.13 3.59 26.14
C ARG A 76 -21.20 3.78 24.63
N GLU A 77 -22.01 4.75 24.22
CA GLU A 77 -21.99 5.20 22.84
C GLU A 77 -20.75 6.06 22.59
N GLY A 78 -20.06 5.80 21.51
CA GLY A 78 -18.88 6.51 21.04
C GLY A 78 -19.21 7.80 20.28
N PRO A 79 -18.20 8.60 19.94
CA PRO A 79 -18.36 9.88 19.24
C PRO A 79 -18.62 9.75 17.74
N GLY A 80 -18.61 8.56 17.13
CA GLY A 80 -18.78 8.32 15.70
C GLY A 80 -17.60 8.80 14.85
N ARG A 81 -16.38 8.78 15.39
CA ARG A 81 -15.18 9.31 14.74
C ARG A 81 -14.02 8.31 14.67
N GLY A 82 -14.32 7.02 14.79
CA GLY A 82 -13.36 5.92 14.64
C GLY A 82 -12.69 5.48 15.94
N ALA A 83 -11.85 4.43 15.80
CA ALA A 83 -11.27 3.69 16.92
C ALA A 83 -10.49 4.58 17.91
N GLY A 84 -9.68 5.51 17.42
CA GLY A 84 -8.91 6.41 18.29
C GLY A 84 -9.77 7.31 19.15
N ALA A 85 -10.87 7.87 18.60
CA ALA A 85 -11.79 8.70 19.35
C ALA A 85 -12.62 7.89 20.37
N ALA A 86 -13.05 6.69 19.99
CA ALA A 86 -13.73 5.77 20.90
C ALA A 86 -12.82 5.32 22.05
N ARG A 87 -11.59 4.95 21.73
CA ARG A 87 -10.56 4.57 22.71
C ARG A 87 -10.25 5.72 23.67
N ARG A 88 -10.06 6.94 23.14
CA ARG A 88 -9.87 8.15 23.94
C ARG A 88 -10.98 8.33 24.97
N LEU A 89 -12.24 8.28 24.52
CA LEU A 89 -13.39 8.42 25.41
C LEU A 89 -13.36 7.37 26.55
N GLY A 90 -13.08 6.11 26.21
CA GLY A 90 -12.98 5.03 27.19
C GLY A 90 -11.84 5.24 28.20
N MET A 91 -10.66 5.66 27.72
CA MET A 91 -9.49 5.91 28.58
C MET A 91 -9.66 7.14 29.46
N ASP A 92 -10.30 8.21 28.97
CA ASP A 92 -10.64 9.39 29.77
C ASP A 92 -11.61 9.03 30.91
N LEU A 93 -12.64 8.20 30.62
CA LEU A 93 -13.55 7.67 31.63
C LEU A 93 -12.82 6.79 32.65
N ALA A 94 -11.95 5.90 32.19
CA ALA A 94 -11.13 5.03 33.03
C ALA A 94 -10.23 5.84 33.99
N SER A 95 -9.53 6.85 33.43
CA SER A 95 -8.69 7.77 34.18
C SER A 95 -9.48 8.51 35.27
N ALA A 96 -10.61 9.09 34.93
CA ALA A 96 -11.47 9.80 35.86
C ALA A 96 -11.94 8.90 37.04
N ARG A 97 -12.29 7.64 36.74
CA ARG A 97 -12.74 6.67 37.74
C ARG A 97 -11.63 6.27 38.70
N LEU A 98 -10.44 6.01 38.22
CA LEU A 98 -9.28 5.66 39.05
C LEU A 98 -8.84 6.86 39.90
N HIS A 99 -8.81 8.06 39.34
CA HIS A 99 -8.47 9.28 40.11
C HIS A 99 -9.51 9.61 41.19
N ALA A 100 -10.81 9.35 40.95
CA ALA A 100 -11.85 9.54 41.95
C ALA A 100 -11.63 8.68 43.22
N LEU A 101 -10.85 7.59 43.12
CA LEU A 101 -10.42 6.75 44.22
C LEU A 101 -9.01 7.06 44.73
N GLY A 102 -8.36 8.12 44.24
CA GLY A 102 -6.96 8.46 44.55
C GLY A 102 -5.93 7.48 44.00
N ARG A 103 -6.30 6.66 42.99
CA ARG A 103 -5.43 5.63 42.40
C ARG A 103 -4.74 6.11 41.14
N GLY A 104 -3.75 6.98 41.28
CA GLY A 104 -2.87 7.35 40.18
C GLY A 104 -2.03 6.18 39.62
N ASP A 105 -1.77 5.18 40.46
CA ASP A 105 -1.12 3.90 40.14
C ASP A 105 -2.06 2.88 39.47
N GLY A 106 -3.37 3.16 39.43
CA GLY A 106 -4.34 2.29 38.80
C GLY A 106 -4.08 2.12 37.30
N LEU A 107 -4.37 0.92 36.77
CA LEU A 107 -4.10 0.54 35.39
C LEU A 107 -5.25 0.94 34.45
N ILE A 108 -4.95 1.67 33.41
CA ILE A 108 -5.81 1.83 32.23
C ILE A 108 -5.27 0.86 31.17
N ALA A 109 -5.98 -0.24 30.93
CA ALA A 109 -5.63 -1.22 29.91
C ALA A 109 -6.56 -1.10 28.71
N SER A 110 -6.09 -1.39 27.51
CA SER A 110 -6.91 -1.42 26.31
C SER A 110 -6.66 -2.67 25.50
N THR A 111 -7.75 -3.22 24.95
CA THR A 111 -7.73 -4.30 23.97
C THR A 111 -8.78 -4.03 22.89
N ASP A 112 -8.66 -4.66 21.72
CA ASP A 112 -9.62 -4.49 20.63
C ASP A 112 -10.81 -5.46 20.76
N ALA A 113 -11.97 -5.09 20.21
CA ALA A 113 -13.19 -5.89 20.29
C ALA A 113 -13.11 -7.21 19.50
N ASP A 114 -12.13 -7.34 18.57
CA ASP A 114 -11.82 -8.54 17.80
C ASP A 114 -10.65 -9.35 18.39
N SER A 115 -10.32 -9.11 19.65
CA SER A 115 -9.17 -9.72 20.33
C SER A 115 -9.60 -10.51 21.57
N THR A 116 -8.81 -11.53 21.91
CA THR A 116 -9.00 -12.38 23.09
C THR A 116 -7.74 -12.34 23.94
N VAL A 117 -7.87 -11.83 25.16
CA VAL A 117 -6.77 -11.75 26.14
C VAL A 117 -6.52 -13.09 26.82
N ALA A 118 -5.27 -13.36 27.22
CA ALA A 118 -4.93 -14.54 28.01
C ALA A 118 -5.60 -14.51 29.38
N PRO A 119 -5.85 -15.67 30.04
CA PRO A 119 -6.54 -15.73 31.34
C PRO A 119 -5.83 -14.94 32.45
N ASP A 120 -4.52 -14.80 32.38
CA ASP A 120 -3.67 -14.10 33.34
C ASP A 120 -3.25 -12.69 32.90
N TRP A 121 -3.78 -12.21 31.76
CA TRP A 121 -3.38 -10.96 31.11
C TRP A 121 -3.46 -9.74 32.03
N LEU A 122 -4.53 -9.62 32.84
CA LEU A 122 -4.71 -8.49 33.72
C LEU A 122 -3.89 -8.63 35.03
N ALA A 123 -3.79 -9.83 35.57
CA ALA A 123 -2.99 -10.11 36.78
C ALA A 123 -1.50 -9.84 36.53
N THR A 124 -0.99 -10.26 35.38
CA THR A 124 0.41 -10.04 34.94
C THR A 124 0.72 -8.54 34.83
N GLN A 125 -0.18 -7.77 34.25
CA GLN A 125 0.01 -6.32 34.11
C GLN A 125 -0.07 -5.59 35.48
N LEU A 126 -0.99 -5.97 36.34
CA LEU A 126 -1.06 -5.41 37.70
C LEU A 126 0.20 -5.72 38.51
N ALA A 127 0.78 -6.91 38.35
CA ALA A 127 2.07 -7.26 38.94
C ALA A 127 3.23 -6.42 38.40
N ALA A 128 3.23 -6.15 37.05
CA ALA A 128 4.21 -5.28 36.45
C ALA A 128 4.13 -3.83 36.98
N VAL A 129 2.90 -3.29 37.13
CA VAL A 129 2.70 -1.96 37.74
C VAL A 129 3.19 -1.94 39.19
N ALA A 130 2.91 -2.98 39.98
CA ALA A 130 3.45 -3.09 41.34
C ALA A 130 4.98 -3.15 41.35
N GLY A 131 5.61 -3.65 40.29
CA GLY A 131 7.06 -3.64 40.05
C GLY A 131 7.62 -2.32 39.47
N GLY A 132 6.76 -1.30 39.28
CA GLY A 132 7.16 0.03 38.82
C GLY A 132 6.97 0.31 37.33
N ALA A 133 6.31 -0.59 36.58
CA ALA A 133 5.95 -0.35 35.21
C ALA A 133 4.92 0.79 35.11
N ARG A 134 5.15 1.74 34.21
CA ARG A 134 4.28 2.90 33.95
C ARG A 134 3.49 2.78 32.66
N ALA A 135 4.04 2.09 31.67
CA ALA A 135 3.42 1.71 30.40
C ALA A 135 3.80 0.27 30.08
N ILE A 136 2.86 -0.50 29.51
CA ILE A 136 3.03 -1.93 29.23
C ILE A 136 2.52 -2.23 27.84
N GLY A 137 3.37 -2.87 26.99
CA GLY A 137 3.01 -3.45 25.71
C GLY A 137 2.93 -4.98 25.82
N GLY A 138 1.81 -5.55 25.39
CA GLY A 138 1.65 -7.00 25.35
C GLY A 138 1.96 -7.61 23.99
N ARG A 139 2.31 -8.89 23.98
CA ARG A 139 2.52 -9.71 22.78
C ARG A 139 1.18 -9.97 22.09
N VAL A 140 1.08 -9.55 20.82
CA VAL A 140 -0.11 -9.75 20.00
C VAL A 140 0.18 -10.80 18.93
N GLU A 141 -0.60 -11.87 18.94
CA GLU A 141 -0.55 -12.98 18.00
C GLU A 141 -1.86 -13.07 17.21
N LEU A 142 -1.85 -13.76 16.07
CA LEU A 142 -3.09 -13.99 15.32
C LEU A 142 -3.84 -15.20 15.92
N PHE A 143 -5.16 -15.24 15.82
CA PHE A 143 -5.88 -16.49 16.04
C PHE A 143 -5.29 -17.59 15.16
N ALA A 144 -5.05 -18.78 15.75
CA ALA A 144 -4.45 -19.90 15.02
C ALA A 144 -5.26 -20.31 13.77
N THR A 145 -6.58 -20.24 13.86
CA THR A 145 -7.50 -20.49 12.75
C THR A 145 -7.33 -19.51 11.60
N ASP A 146 -7.08 -18.23 11.90
CA ASP A 146 -6.89 -17.20 10.89
C ASP A 146 -5.50 -17.30 10.29
N ALA A 147 -4.47 -17.50 11.13
CA ALA A 147 -3.10 -17.71 10.67
C ALA A 147 -2.97 -18.87 9.69
N ALA A 148 -3.72 -19.97 9.92
CA ALA A 148 -3.75 -21.12 9.03
C ALA A 148 -4.42 -20.87 7.66
N ARG A 149 -5.19 -19.80 7.52
CA ARG A 149 -5.87 -19.41 6.27
C ARG A 149 -5.06 -18.44 5.42
N LEU A 150 -4.02 -17.84 5.98
CA LEU A 150 -3.17 -16.91 5.24
C LEU A 150 -2.32 -17.66 4.20
N MET A 151 -2.01 -16.97 3.10
CA MET A 151 -1.13 -17.53 2.06
C MET A 151 0.26 -17.84 2.62
N PRO A 152 0.92 -18.89 2.13
CA PRO A 152 2.32 -19.17 2.46
C PRO A 152 3.20 -17.92 2.27
N GLY A 153 4.14 -17.70 3.18
CA GLY A 153 5.04 -16.55 3.18
C GLY A 153 4.51 -15.27 3.85
N VAL A 154 3.19 -15.15 4.13
CA VAL A 154 2.64 -13.98 4.84
C VAL A 154 3.19 -13.90 6.26
N LEU A 155 3.16 -15.01 7.01
CA LEU A 155 3.69 -15.08 8.37
C LEU A 155 5.20 -14.88 8.40
N GLU A 156 5.93 -15.39 7.42
CA GLU A 156 7.38 -15.20 7.28
C GLU A 156 7.74 -13.73 7.08
N ARG A 157 7.05 -13.03 6.17
CA ARG A 157 7.23 -11.59 5.96
C ARG A 157 6.89 -10.78 7.22
N ARG A 158 5.81 -11.15 7.92
CA ARG A 158 5.46 -10.55 9.20
C ARG A 158 6.56 -10.75 10.24
N ALA A 159 7.11 -11.97 10.36
CA ALA A 159 8.20 -12.27 11.27
C ALA A 159 9.48 -11.50 10.92
N ALA A 160 9.83 -11.40 9.63
CA ALA A 160 10.99 -10.61 9.18
C ALA A 160 10.85 -9.12 9.54
N ARG A 161 9.67 -8.52 9.35
CA ARG A 161 9.41 -7.14 9.77
C ARG A 161 9.47 -6.97 11.29
N ALA A 162 8.93 -7.93 12.04
CA ALA A 162 9.00 -7.94 13.50
C ALA A 162 10.46 -7.93 13.97
N ALA A 163 11.32 -8.76 13.39
CA ALA A 163 12.75 -8.82 13.75
C ALA A 163 13.47 -7.48 13.52
N VAL A 164 13.16 -6.76 12.43
CA VAL A 164 13.71 -5.42 12.17
C VAL A 164 13.25 -4.42 13.24
N ARG A 165 11.95 -4.43 13.60
CA ARG A 165 11.39 -3.54 14.64
C ARG A 165 11.96 -3.87 16.02
N GLU A 166 12.09 -5.14 16.37
CA GLU A 166 12.73 -5.57 17.62
C GLU A 166 14.18 -5.10 17.76
N ALA A 167 14.94 -5.20 16.66
CA ALA A 167 16.32 -4.70 16.63
C ALA A 167 16.39 -3.17 16.80
N ALA A 168 15.43 -2.41 16.26
CA ALA A 168 15.34 -0.97 16.47
C ALA A 168 14.99 -0.64 17.92
N THR A 169 13.94 -1.25 18.49
CA THR A 169 13.48 -1.03 19.86
C THR A 169 14.59 -1.29 20.89
N ARG A 170 15.40 -2.34 20.70
CA ARG A 170 16.54 -2.64 21.60
C ARG A 170 17.66 -1.58 21.54
N ARG A 171 17.83 -0.88 20.42
CA ARG A 171 18.83 0.20 20.29
C ARG A 171 18.42 1.46 21.06
N ASP A 172 17.14 1.71 21.21
CA ASP A 172 16.62 2.89 21.92
C ASP A 172 16.74 2.80 23.45
N GLY A 173 17.34 1.72 23.99
CA GLY A 173 17.69 1.58 25.40
C GLY A 173 16.51 1.37 26.34
N GLU A 174 15.40 0.85 25.86
CA GLU A 174 14.26 0.53 26.70
C GLU A 174 14.60 -0.56 27.72
N ARG A 175 14.15 -0.38 28.95
CA ARG A 175 14.57 -1.14 30.12
C ARG A 175 14.12 -2.60 30.12
N VAL A 176 12.94 -2.89 29.51
CA VAL A 176 12.39 -4.24 29.34
C VAL A 176 11.72 -4.32 27.98
N SER A 177 12.45 -4.75 26.99
CA SER A 177 11.93 -4.92 25.62
C SER A 177 12.15 -6.35 25.15
N GLU A 178 11.20 -7.23 25.44
CA GLU A 178 11.22 -8.63 25.00
C GLU A 178 10.69 -8.79 23.57
N HIS A 179 9.88 -7.81 23.10
CA HIS A 179 9.36 -7.69 21.74
C HIS A 179 9.14 -6.21 21.38
N TRP A 180 8.74 -5.92 20.14
CA TRP A 180 8.56 -4.53 19.64
C TRP A 180 7.14 -3.96 19.84
N GLN A 181 6.12 -4.81 20.15
CA GLN A 181 4.72 -4.41 20.05
C GLN A 181 4.28 -3.50 21.22
N PHE A 182 3.58 -2.45 20.84
CA PHE A 182 2.72 -1.61 21.68
C PHE A 182 1.56 -1.18 20.79
N SER A 183 0.43 -1.85 20.87
CA SER A 183 -0.66 -1.69 19.91
C SER A 183 -2.02 -1.69 20.59
N GLY A 184 -3.04 -1.18 19.88
CA GLY A 184 -4.42 -1.09 20.36
C GLY A 184 -4.96 -2.38 20.98
N ALA A 185 -4.55 -3.53 20.42
CA ALA A 185 -4.94 -4.83 20.92
C ALA A 185 -4.37 -5.19 22.32
N SER A 186 -3.23 -4.59 22.71
CA SER A 186 -2.63 -4.79 24.03
C SER A 186 -1.69 -3.64 24.40
N MET A 187 -2.25 -2.54 24.86
CA MET A 187 -1.52 -1.40 25.40
C MET A 187 -2.12 -0.94 26.71
N SER A 188 -1.27 -0.61 27.68
CA SER A 188 -1.72 -0.20 29.00
C SER A 188 -0.76 0.81 29.61
N LEU A 189 -1.29 1.65 30.51
CA LEU A 189 -0.49 2.62 31.26
C LEU A 189 -1.18 2.94 32.59
N THR A 190 -0.43 3.51 33.55
CA THR A 190 -1.02 3.97 34.80
C THR A 190 -1.86 5.23 34.57
N ALA A 191 -2.88 5.45 35.40
CA ALA A 191 -3.74 6.63 35.31
C ALA A 191 -2.93 7.95 35.47
N ALA A 192 -1.91 7.96 36.32
CA ALA A 192 -1.02 9.11 36.48
C ALA A 192 -0.23 9.38 35.18
N THR A 193 0.33 8.35 34.54
CA THR A 193 1.05 8.47 33.27
C THR A 193 0.13 8.97 32.16
N TYR A 194 -1.12 8.47 32.10
CA TYR A 194 -2.09 8.94 31.10
C TYR A 194 -2.35 10.43 31.18
N VAL A 195 -2.48 10.99 32.39
CA VAL A 195 -2.65 12.43 32.61
C VAL A 195 -1.37 13.20 32.27
N GLU A 196 -0.21 12.69 32.71
CA GLU A 196 1.10 13.31 32.49
C GLU A 196 1.41 13.54 31.01
N ILE A 197 1.09 12.57 30.15
CA ILE A 197 1.33 12.67 28.71
C ILE A 197 0.23 13.43 27.95
N GLY A 198 -0.84 13.89 28.61
CA GLY A 198 -1.95 14.62 27.99
C GLY A 198 -3.03 13.73 27.37
N GLY A 199 -3.03 12.42 27.70
CA GLY A 199 -4.00 11.46 27.18
C GLY A 199 -3.68 10.92 25.79
N LEU A 200 -4.64 10.22 25.18
CA LEU A 200 -4.54 9.66 23.83
C LEU A 200 -4.93 10.71 22.78
N ASP A 201 -4.13 10.89 21.74
CA ASP A 201 -4.54 11.71 20.57
C ASP A 201 -5.58 10.94 19.75
N PRO A 202 -6.80 11.48 19.51
CA PRO A 202 -7.89 10.78 18.84
C PRO A 202 -7.75 10.77 17.32
N THR A 203 -6.63 10.28 16.78
CA THR A 203 -6.44 10.08 15.34
C THR A 203 -7.35 8.97 14.81
N VAL A 204 -7.67 9.02 13.51
CA VAL A 204 -8.57 8.04 12.87
C VAL A 204 -7.95 6.64 12.82
N ALA A 205 -6.63 6.56 12.74
CA ALA A 205 -5.86 5.31 12.73
C ALA A 205 -4.47 5.54 13.32
N LEU A 206 -3.83 4.44 13.78
CA LEU A 206 -2.49 4.45 14.38
C LEU A 206 -2.39 5.36 15.62
N GLU A 207 -3.46 5.43 16.41
CA GLU A 207 -3.50 6.16 17.68
C GLU A 207 -2.53 5.57 18.71
N ASP A 208 -2.26 4.27 18.62
CA ASP A 208 -1.27 3.55 19.42
C ASP A 208 0.17 4.01 19.13
N GLU A 209 0.54 4.22 17.88
CA GLU A 209 1.82 4.84 17.52
C GLU A 209 1.91 6.30 18.00
N GLY A 210 0.79 7.02 17.99
CA GLY A 210 0.69 8.36 18.56
C GLY A 210 0.96 8.36 20.07
N LEU A 211 0.36 7.41 20.78
CA LEU A 211 0.55 7.23 22.22
C LEU A 211 2.00 6.81 22.56
N GLU A 212 2.58 5.89 21.80
CA GLU A 212 3.98 5.49 21.93
C GLU A 212 4.94 6.68 21.77
N ARG A 213 4.75 7.50 20.73
CA ARG A 213 5.53 8.74 20.54
C ARG A 213 5.36 9.75 21.68
N SER A 214 4.18 9.82 22.28
CA SER A 214 3.95 10.67 23.45
C SER A 214 4.70 10.13 24.66
N LEU A 215 4.65 8.82 24.93
CA LEU A 215 5.42 8.19 26.02
C LEU A 215 6.93 8.44 25.84
N GLN A 216 7.47 8.27 24.63
CA GLN A 216 8.88 8.55 24.31
C GLN A 216 9.24 10.02 24.58
N ARG A 217 8.39 10.97 24.14
CA ARG A 217 8.60 12.42 24.36
C ARG A 217 8.67 12.77 25.84
N PHE A 218 7.89 12.12 26.70
CA PHE A 218 7.89 12.32 28.14
C PHE A 218 8.91 11.42 28.88
N GLY A 219 9.73 10.65 28.16
CA GLY A 219 10.75 9.78 28.76
C GLY A 219 10.15 8.64 29.57
N VAL A 220 8.95 8.19 29.25
CA VAL A 220 8.29 7.06 29.90
C VAL A 220 8.66 5.76 29.18
N PRO A 221 9.42 4.85 29.80
CA PRO A 221 9.75 3.57 29.19
C PRO A 221 8.50 2.68 29.09
N ILE A 222 8.46 1.88 28.02
CA ILE A 222 7.41 0.87 27.81
C ILE A 222 7.97 -0.49 28.16
N ASP A 223 7.36 -1.18 29.12
CA ASP A 223 7.66 -2.58 29.45
C ASP A 223 6.96 -3.49 28.43
N ARG A 224 7.68 -3.96 27.41
CA ARG A 224 7.16 -4.87 26.38
C ARG A 224 7.40 -6.31 26.80
N ARG A 225 6.32 -7.01 27.14
CA ARG A 225 6.35 -8.28 27.89
C ARG A 225 5.77 -9.44 27.08
N LEU A 226 6.51 -10.54 26.98
CA LEU A 226 6.04 -11.78 26.35
C LEU A 226 4.97 -12.53 27.15
N ASP A 227 4.90 -12.33 28.45
CA ASP A 227 3.92 -12.95 29.35
C ASP A 227 2.55 -12.23 29.34
N VAL A 228 2.46 -11.01 28.83
CA VAL A 228 1.21 -10.28 28.56
C VAL A 228 0.73 -10.61 27.16
N ARG A 229 -0.17 -11.59 27.00
CA ARG A 229 -0.53 -12.16 25.69
C ARG A 229 -1.96 -11.86 25.27
N VAL A 230 -2.11 -11.57 23.97
CA VAL A 230 -3.40 -11.35 23.30
C VAL A 230 -3.39 -12.05 21.95
N ALA A 231 -4.48 -12.75 21.63
CA ALA A 231 -4.75 -13.23 20.29
C ALA A 231 -5.77 -12.31 19.61
N THR A 232 -5.54 -11.93 18.35
CA THR A 232 -6.39 -11.02 17.58
C THR A 232 -6.76 -11.60 16.23
N SER A 233 -7.76 -11.02 15.59
CA SER A 233 -8.24 -11.43 14.27
C SER A 233 -7.17 -11.24 13.19
N GLY A 234 -6.99 -12.28 12.36
CA GLY A 234 -6.15 -12.27 11.16
C GLY A 234 -6.90 -11.89 9.88
N ARG A 235 -8.03 -11.21 9.98
CA ARG A 235 -8.83 -10.79 8.83
C ARG A 235 -8.04 -9.89 7.87
N LEU A 236 -8.31 -10.03 6.55
CA LEU A 236 -7.68 -9.23 5.50
C LEU A 236 -8.46 -7.95 5.16
N ARG A 237 -9.66 -7.78 5.73
CA ARG A 237 -10.49 -6.58 5.59
C ARG A 237 -10.73 -5.98 6.96
N GLY A 238 -10.02 -4.89 7.25
CA GLY A 238 -10.14 -4.14 8.50
C GLY A 238 -11.19 -3.03 8.41
N ARG A 239 -11.57 -2.47 9.58
CA ARG A 239 -12.42 -1.28 9.69
C ARG A 239 -11.60 0.01 9.56
N ALA A 240 -10.31 -0.03 9.94
CA ALA A 240 -9.38 1.08 9.77
C ALA A 240 -8.66 0.99 8.43
N ALA A 241 -8.37 2.15 7.82
CA ALA A 241 -7.63 2.24 6.56
C ALA A 241 -6.15 1.81 6.68
N ARG A 242 -5.61 1.75 7.90
CA ARG A 242 -4.25 1.31 8.24
C ARG A 242 -4.28 0.42 9.47
N GLY A 243 -3.21 -0.34 9.69
CA GLY A 243 -3.06 -1.25 10.81
C GLY A 243 -2.96 -2.71 10.37
N LEU A 244 -3.11 -3.64 11.31
CA LEU A 244 -2.82 -5.06 11.12
C LEU A 244 -3.52 -5.69 9.91
N ALA A 245 -4.82 -5.46 9.74
CA ALA A 245 -5.59 -6.05 8.63
C ALA A 245 -5.10 -5.54 7.26
N HIS A 246 -4.74 -4.24 7.17
CA HIS A 246 -4.14 -3.66 5.97
C HIS A 246 -2.78 -4.30 5.65
N ASP A 247 -1.91 -4.45 6.67
CA ASP A 247 -0.59 -5.05 6.50
C ASP A 247 -0.69 -6.52 6.06
N LEU A 248 -1.59 -7.29 6.70
CA LEU A 248 -1.85 -8.68 6.31
C LEU A 248 -2.39 -8.79 4.88
N ALA A 249 -3.32 -7.90 4.51
CA ALA A 249 -3.89 -7.86 3.18
C ALA A 249 -2.85 -7.49 2.10
N LEU A 250 -1.89 -6.63 2.44
CA LEU A 250 -0.79 -6.28 1.52
C LEU A 250 0.18 -7.46 1.36
N ASP A 251 0.53 -8.14 2.45
CA ASP A 251 1.37 -9.33 2.42
C ASP A 251 0.72 -10.49 1.66
N ASP A 252 -0.58 -10.68 1.84
CA ASP A 252 -1.36 -11.69 1.13
C ASP A 252 -1.42 -11.38 -0.38
N TRP A 253 -1.64 -10.12 -0.75
CA TRP A 253 -1.57 -9.67 -2.13
C TRP A 253 -0.18 -9.91 -2.73
N LEU A 254 0.90 -9.56 -2.02
CA LEU A 254 2.27 -9.81 -2.46
C LEU A 254 2.52 -11.31 -2.68
N ALA A 255 1.96 -12.17 -1.83
CA ALA A 255 2.10 -13.63 -1.99
C ALA A 255 1.36 -14.16 -3.23
N ARG A 256 0.19 -13.62 -3.54
CA ARG A 256 -0.65 -14.08 -4.66
C ARG A 256 -0.35 -13.41 -5.99
N ARG A 257 0.10 -12.15 -5.97
CA ARG A 257 0.17 -11.25 -7.13
C ARG A 257 1.58 -10.80 -7.49
N SER A 258 2.63 -11.34 -6.83
CA SER A 258 4.02 -11.18 -7.27
C SER A 258 4.47 -12.48 -7.94
N TYR A 259 4.69 -12.43 -9.22
CA TYR A 259 5.08 -13.57 -10.03
C TYR A 259 6.59 -13.64 -10.19
N HIS A 260 7.18 -14.79 -9.82
CA HIS A 260 8.63 -15.02 -9.79
C HIS A 260 8.97 -16.21 -10.74
N GLY A 261 8.70 -16.06 -11.99
CA GLY A 261 8.96 -17.13 -12.95
C GLY A 261 9.88 -16.68 -14.08
N SER A 262 10.46 -17.65 -14.76
CA SER A 262 11.15 -17.44 -16.04
C SER A 262 10.58 -18.42 -17.06
N PRO A 263 9.30 -18.22 -17.51
CA PRO A 263 8.67 -19.12 -18.46
C PRO A 263 9.40 -19.07 -19.81
N THR A 264 9.36 -20.16 -20.54
CA THR A 264 9.86 -20.21 -21.93
C THR A 264 8.76 -19.77 -22.90
N VAL A 265 9.15 -19.54 -24.17
CA VAL A 265 8.20 -19.27 -25.25
C VAL A 265 7.24 -20.46 -25.43
N GLU A 266 7.77 -21.68 -25.34
CA GLU A 266 7.02 -22.93 -25.49
C GLU A 266 5.98 -23.09 -24.38
N ASP A 267 6.36 -22.79 -23.12
CA ASP A 267 5.42 -22.84 -21.99
C ASP A 267 4.21 -21.92 -22.23
N LEU A 268 4.47 -20.72 -22.71
CA LEU A 268 3.42 -19.74 -22.93
C LEU A 268 2.58 -19.98 -24.19
N LEU A 269 3.18 -20.53 -25.24
CA LEU A 269 2.44 -20.99 -26.43
C LEU A 269 1.44 -22.10 -26.08
N ALA A 270 1.81 -23.02 -25.18
CA ALA A 270 0.95 -24.11 -24.77
C ALA A 270 -0.35 -23.64 -24.06
N ILE A 271 -0.33 -22.45 -23.45
CA ILE A 271 -1.49 -21.89 -22.71
C ILE A 271 -2.09 -20.66 -23.39
N LYS A 272 -1.51 -20.20 -24.52
CA LYS A 272 -1.97 -19.00 -25.23
C LYS A 272 -3.37 -19.21 -25.80
N GLN A 273 -4.30 -18.34 -25.40
CA GLN A 273 -5.67 -18.30 -25.93
C GLN A 273 -6.03 -16.91 -26.48
N GLN A 274 -5.28 -15.87 -26.11
CA GLN A 274 -5.50 -14.48 -26.50
C GLN A 274 -4.42 -13.99 -27.45
N THR A 275 -4.79 -13.06 -28.30
CA THR A 275 -3.84 -12.33 -29.16
C THR A 275 -3.05 -11.31 -28.36
N ILE A 276 -1.76 -11.14 -28.68
CA ILE A 276 -0.81 -10.29 -27.94
C ILE A 276 -0.21 -9.23 -28.86
N SER A 277 -0.35 -7.95 -28.49
CA SER A 277 0.33 -6.84 -29.12
C SER A 277 1.44 -6.30 -28.21
N VAL A 278 2.62 -6.08 -28.77
CA VAL A 278 3.75 -5.40 -28.11
C VAL A 278 3.94 -4.03 -28.73
N ILE A 279 3.97 -2.99 -27.90
CA ILE A 279 4.11 -1.58 -28.31
C ILE A 279 5.43 -1.06 -27.72
N LEU A 280 6.29 -0.57 -28.61
CA LEU A 280 7.62 -0.05 -28.31
C LEU A 280 7.67 1.45 -28.61
N PRO A 281 7.51 2.34 -27.61
CA PRO A 281 7.73 3.77 -27.83
C PRO A 281 9.22 4.04 -28.02
N THR A 282 9.59 4.77 -29.06
CA THR A 282 10.99 5.05 -29.39
C THR A 282 11.24 6.54 -29.60
N ARG A 283 12.41 7.00 -29.13
CA ARG A 283 12.98 8.30 -29.48
C ARG A 283 14.48 8.27 -29.28
N ASN A 284 15.24 8.25 -30.38
CA ASN A 284 16.71 8.22 -30.38
C ASN A 284 17.28 7.07 -29.51
N VAL A 285 16.92 5.83 -29.87
CA VAL A 285 17.31 4.59 -29.15
C VAL A 285 18.04 3.60 -30.07
N GLY A 286 18.72 4.10 -31.09
CA GLY A 286 19.41 3.28 -32.11
C GLY A 286 20.38 2.26 -31.51
N ASP A 287 21.01 2.58 -30.36
CA ASP A 287 21.97 1.69 -29.69
C ASP A 287 21.30 0.52 -28.97
N THR A 288 20.11 0.72 -28.41
CA THR A 288 19.41 -0.28 -27.57
C THR A 288 18.33 -1.04 -28.33
N LEU A 289 17.75 -0.46 -29.38
CA LEU A 289 16.64 -1.04 -30.12
C LEU A 289 17.00 -2.36 -30.81
N GLY A 290 18.21 -2.46 -31.37
CA GLY A 290 18.66 -3.66 -32.09
C GLY A 290 18.66 -4.92 -31.20
N PRO A 291 19.43 -4.93 -30.10
CA PRO A 291 19.43 -6.04 -29.14
C PRO A 291 18.04 -6.37 -28.58
N LEU A 292 17.18 -5.34 -28.36
CA LEU A 292 15.82 -5.54 -27.88
C LEU A 292 14.98 -6.31 -28.90
N LEU A 293 14.99 -5.91 -30.17
CA LEU A 293 14.24 -6.59 -31.23
C LEU A 293 14.76 -8.02 -31.45
N ASP A 294 16.09 -8.24 -31.39
CA ASP A 294 16.69 -9.56 -31.49
C ASP A 294 16.23 -10.48 -30.34
N ALA A 295 16.08 -9.95 -29.12
CA ALA A 295 15.56 -10.70 -27.97
C ALA A 295 14.05 -11.01 -28.07
N LEU A 296 13.28 -10.20 -28.79
CA LEU A 296 11.84 -10.41 -29.01
C LEU A 296 11.54 -11.33 -30.21
N GLU A 297 12.51 -11.52 -31.12
CA GLU A 297 12.32 -12.29 -32.36
C GLU A 297 11.83 -13.72 -32.14
N PRO A 298 12.33 -14.52 -31.18
CA PRO A 298 11.79 -15.86 -30.94
C PRO A 298 10.29 -15.86 -30.60
N SER A 299 9.82 -14.88 -29.86
CA SER A 299 8.40 -14.73 -29.50
C SER A 299 7.54 -14.32 -30.70
N ARG A 300 8.09 -13.52 -31.61
CA ARG A 300 7.43 -13.12 -32.86
C ARG A 300 7.42 -14.28 -33.87
N ALA A 301 8.55 -14.92 -34.10
CA ALA A 301 8.70 -15.99 -35.10
C ALA A 301 7.83 -17.21 -34.78
N THR A 302 7.61 -17.52 -33.51
CA THR A 302 6.76 -18.64 -33.07
C THR A 302 5.26 -18.30 -33.02
N GLY A 303 4.89 -17.03 -33.23
CA GLY A 303 3.52 -16.56 -33.11
C GLY A 303 3.02 -16.40 -31.66
N LEU A 304 3.91 -16.38 -30.67
CA LEU A 304 3.54 -16.00 -29.31
C LEU A 304 3.10 -14.53 -29.29
N VAL A 305 3.83 -13.64 -29.97
CA VAL A 305 3.47 -12.24 -30.21
C VAL A 305 2.83 -12.12 -31.59
N ASP A 306 1.58 -11.64 -31.65
CA ASP A 306 0.82 -11.49 -32.90
C ASP A 306 1.11 -10.16 -33.58
N GLU A 307 1.36 -9.10 -32.82
CA GLU A 307 1.70 -7.76 -33.31
C GLU A 307 2.86 -7.17 -32.50
N LEU A 308 3.90 -6.69 -33.19
CA LEU A 308 4.97 -5.90 -32.62
C LEU A 308 5.07 -4.59 -33.38
N VAL A 309 4.84 -3.47 -32.70
CA VAL A 309 4.75 -2.15 -33.30
C VAL A 309 5.69 -1.19 -32.59
N ILE A 310 6.56 -0.54 -33.37
CA ILE A 310 7.39 0.58 -32.93
C ILE A 310 6.61 1.87 -33.19
N VAL A 311 6.46 2.71 -32.17
CA VAL A 311 5.86 4.04 -32.28
C VAL A 311 6.94 5.07 -32.03
N ASP A 312 7.38 5.72 -33.13
CA ASP A 312 8.54 6.59 -33.08
C ASP A 312 8.18 8.08 -32.98
N ALA A 313 8.82 8.74 -32.03
CA ALA A 313 8.67 10.18 -31.79
C ALA A 313 9.72 11.00 -32.58
N ALA A 314 9.74 10.85 -33.92
CA ALA A 314 10.62 11.54 -34.85
C ALA A 314 12.13 11.42 -34.49
N SER A 315 12.61 10.19 -34.32
CA SER A 315 14.02 9.91 -34.09
C SER A 315 14.90 10.41 -35.22
N VAL A 316 16.03 11.02 -34.86
CA VAL A 316 17.02 11.59 -35.80
C VAL A 316 18.33 10.78 -35.87
N ASP A 317 18.45 9.74 -35.03
CA ASP A 317 19.58 8.82 -35.00
C ASP A 317 19.33 7.59 -35.88
N ALA A 318 20.07 6.49 -35.63
CA ALA A 318 19.94 5.23 -36.37
C ALA A 318 18.67 4.42 -36.06
N THR A 319 17.76 4.89 -35.19
CA THR A 319 16.54 4.16 -34.79
C THR A 319 15.72 3.64 -35.95
N PRO A 320 15.36 4.48 -36.99
CA PRO A 320 14.56 4.02 -38.14
C PRO A 320 15.27 2.93 -38.96
N GLN A 321 16.59 3.08 -39.17
CA GLN A 321 17.40 2.13 -39.94
C GLN A 321 17.50 0.77 -39.21
N VAL A 322 17.69 0.81 -37.90
CA VAL A 322 17.73 -0.41 -37.04
C VAL A 322 16.41 -1.17 -37.09
N ALA A 323 15.28 -0.45 -37.03
CA ALA A 323 13.94 -1.03 -37.13
C ALA A 323 13.69 -1.68 -38.50
N ALA A 324 14.03 -0.96 -39.58
CA ALA A 324 13.87 -1.43 -40.95
C ALA A 324 14.70 -2.68 -41.24
N ALA A 325 15.96 -2.74 -40.76
CA ALA A 325 16.85 -3.88 -40.94
C ALA A 325 16.31 -5.19 -40.30
N ARG A 326 15.38 -5.09 -39.36
CA ARG A 326 14.75 -6.24 -38.67
C ARG A 326 13.30 -6.48 -39.09
N GLY A 327 12.82 -5.77 -40.11
CA GLY A 327 11.46 -5.91 -40.63
C GLY A 327 10.37 -5.63 -39.56
N ALA A 328 10.66 -4.76 -38.59
CA ALA A 328 9.70 -4.37 -37.58
C ALA A 328 8.68 -3.36 -38.14
N SER A 329 7.42 -3.45 -37.71
CA SER A 329 6.39 -2.47 -38.01
C SER A 329 6.74 -1.14 -37.33
N PHE A 330 7.02 -0.11 -38.16
CA PHE A 330 7.50 1.18 -37.70
C PHE A 330 6.49 2.27 -38.06
N LEU A 331 5.91 2.92 -37.06
CA LEU A 331 4.90 3.96 -37.24
C LEU A 331 5.40 5.27 -36.65
N GLN A 332 5.20 6.37 -37.36
CA GLN A 332 5.43 7.69 -36.79
C GLN A 332 4.29 8.07 -35.87
N GLU A 333 4.61 8.51 -34.67
CA GLU A 333 3.63 8.94 -33.66
C GLU A 333 2.69 10.01 -34.21
N SER A 334 3.21 10.96 -35.00
CA SER A 334 2.45 12.05 -35.61
C SER A 334 1.38 11.60 -36.58
N ASP A 335 1.55 10.43 -37.22
CA ASP A 335 0.60 9.91 -38.22
C ASP A 335 -0.59 9.19 -37.58
N LEU A 336 -0.47 8.87 -36.30
CA LEU A 336 -1.50 8.20 -35.53
C LEU A 336 -2.43 9.22 -34.86
N LEU A 337 -3.74 9.08 -35.06
CA LEU A 337 -4.76 9.94 -34.44
C LEU A 337 -4.46 11.45 -34.62
N PRO A 338 -4.19 11.96 -35.86
CA PRO A 338 -3.79 13.35 -36.07
C PRO A 338 -4.84 14.37 -35.62
N ALA A 339 -6.13 13.98 -35.53
CA ALA A 339 -7.21 14.83 -35.06
C ALA A 339 -7.02 15.26 -33.58
N PHE A 340 -6.15 14.57 -32.82
CA PHE A 340 -5.83 14.92 -31.41
C PHE A 340 -4.60 15.83 -31.29
N GLY A 341 -4.14 16.43 -32.38
CA GLY A 341 -3.05 17.39 -32.38
C GLY A 341 -1.66 16.73 -32.34
N PRO A 342 -0.61 17.53 -32.05
CA PRO A 342 0.77 17.06 -32.09
C PRO A 342 1.07 15.97 -31.07
N ALA A 343 2.11 15.20 -31.35
CA ALA A 343 2.68 14.25 -30.42
C ALA A 343 3.36 14.99 -29.26
N LEU A 344 3.08 14.56 -28.02
CA LEU A 344 3.44 15.30 -26.80
C LEU A 344 4.34 14.53 -25.83
N GLY A 345 4.81 13.34 -26.15
CA GLY A 345 5.76 12.57 -25.34
C GLY A 345 5.34 11.13 -25.08
N LYS A 346 5.99 10.47 -24.10
CA LYS A 346 5.92 9.02 -23.89
C LYS A 346 4.49 8.48 -23.75
N GLY A 347 3.68 9.09 -22.89
CA GLY A 347 2.30 8.62 -22.68
C GLY A 347 1.42 8.78 -23.91
N ASP A 348 1.65 9.82 -24.73
CA ASP A 348 0.96 10.00 -26.01
C ASP A 348 1.35 8.91 -27.02
N ALA A 349 2.65 8.54 -27.08
CA ALA A 349 3.12 7.43 -27.92
C ALA A 349 2.45 6.09 -27.54
N LEU A 350 2.31 5.81 -26.22
CA LEU A 350 1.63 4.61 -25.75
C LEU A 350 0.15 4.61 -26.14
N TRP A 351 -0.55 5.73 -25.97
CA TRP A 351 -1.96 5.89 -26.33
C TRP A 351 -2.21 5.73 -27.82
N ARG A 352 -1.37 6.35 -28.66
CA ARG A 352 -1.43 6.23 -30.11
C ARG A 352 -1.10 4.81 -30.56
N GLY A 353 -0.09 4.17 -29.96
CA GLY A 353 0.26 2.78 -30.22
C GLY A 353 -0.86 1.80 -29.86
N LEU A 354 -1.54 2.02 -28.73
CA LEU A 354 -2.70 1.22 -28.34
C LEU A 354 -3.81 1.32 -29.39
N SER A 355 -4.04 2.50 -29.99
CA SER A 355 -5.04 2.68 -31.05
C SER A 355 -4.66 1.99 -32.38
N ALA A 356 -3.36 1.78 -32.63
CA ALA A 356 -2.83 1.19 -33.86
C ALA A 356 -2.74 -0.35 -33.81
N THR A 357 -2.97 -0.97 -32.65
CA THR A 357 -2.87 -2.41 -32.41
C THR A 357 -4.23 -3.04 -32.09
N ARG A 358 -4.32 -4.38 -32.08
CA ARG A 358 -5.59 -5.11 -31.89
C ARG A 358 -5.54 -6.28 -30.92
N GLY A 359 -4.36 -6.69 -30.44
CA GLY A 359 -4.23 -7.82 -29.51
C GLY A 359 -5.08 -7.63 -28.24
N GLU A 360 -5.67 -8.70 -27.75
CA GLU A 360 -6.49 -8.71 -26.53
C GLU A 360 -5.66 -8.44 -25.28
N LEU A 361 -4.39 -8.84 -25.32
CA LEU A 361 -3.37 -8.50 -24.33
C LEU A 361 -2.41 -7.50 -24.97
N VAL A 362 -2.07 -6.45 -24.25
CA VAL A 362 -1.17 -5.40 -24.71
C VAL A 362 0.01 -5.27 -23.75
N VAL A 363 1.20 -5.21 -24.31
CA VAL A 363 2.45 -5.03 -23.55
C VAL A 363 3.13 -3.76 -24.02
N PHE A 364 3.46 -2.89 -23.07
CA PHE A 364 4.33 -1.75 -23.27
C PHE A 364 5.72 -2.09 -22.73
N LEU A 365 6.77 -1.83 -23.52
CA LEU A 365 8.16 -2.05 -23.14
C LEU A 365 8.98 -0.81 -23.42
N ASP A 366 9.74 -0.36 -22.42
CA ASP A 366 10.72 0.71 -22.60
C ASP A 366 11.87 0.24 -23.49
N THR A 367 12.30 1.10 -24.42
CA THR A 367 13.30 0.77 -25.44
C THR A 367 14.71 1.26 -25.12
N ASP A 368 14.91 1.95 -23.98
CA ASP A 368 16.19 2.45 -23.49
C ASP A 368 16.93 1.49 -22.53
N THR A 369 16.43 0.26 -22.39
CA THR A 369 17.01 -0.77 -21.52
C THR A 369 18.23 -1.40 -22.16
N ARG A 370 19.40 -1.32 -21.51
CA ARG A 370 20.69 -1.82 -22.04
C ARG A 370 20.84 -3.33 -21.99
N ASN A 371 20.33 -3.96 -20.94
CA ASN A 371 20.40 -5.39 -20.68
C ASN A 371 19.07 -6.09 -20.91
N PHE A 372 18.31 -5.64 -21.92
CA PHE A 372 17.03 -6.22 -22.26
C PHE A 372 17.16 -7.70 -22.64
N SER A 373 16.22 -8.52 -22.18
CA SER A 373 16.11 -9.93 -22.54
C SER A 373 14.64 -10.34 -22.69
N ALA A 374 14.39 -11.46 -23.33
CA ALA A 374 13.04 -12.00 -23.50
C ALA A 374 12.26 -12.15 -22.18
N ARG A 375 12.96 -12.30 -21.05
CA ARG A 375 12.36 -12.37 -19.70
C ARG A 375 11.43 -11.19 -19.40
N PHE A 376 11.75 -9.99 -19.92
CA PHE A 376 10.90 -8.81 -19.72
C PHE A 376 9.52 -8.99 -20.34
N LEU A 377 9.46 -9.50 -21.56
CA LEU A 377 8.19 -9.82 -22.21
C LEU A 377 7.50 -11.01 -21.59
N LEU A 378 8.21 -12.15 -21.49
CA LEU A 378 7.64 -13.43 -21.05
C LEU A 378 7.12 -13.35 -19.61
N GLY A 379 7.84 -12.66 -18.71
CA GLY A 379 7.41 -12.42 -17.34
C GLY A 379 6.13 -11.59 -17.25
N LEU A 380 5.94 -10.60 -18.16
CA LEU A 380 4.76 -9.76 -18.17
C LEU A 380 3.52 -10.48 -18.73
N ILE A 381 3.66 -11.32 -19.75
CA ILE A 381 2.50 -11.97 -20.36
C ILE A 381 2.05 -13.23 -19.63
N ALA A 382 2.96 -13.95 -18.96
CA ALA A 382 2.65 -15.21 -18.28
C ALA A 382 1.49 -15.10 -17.28
N PRO A 383 1.45 -14.11 -16.36
CA PRO A 383 0.34 -13.99 -15.42
C PRO A 383 -1.00 -13.69 -16.11
N LEU A 384 -0.99 -12.89 -17.19
CA LEU A 384 -2.22 -12.57 -17.94
C LEU A 384 -2.78 -13.76 -18.71
N LEU A 385 -1.93 -14.68 -19.16
CA LEU A 385 -2.33 -15.92 -19.82
C LEU A 385 -2.82 -16.97 -18.82
N SER A 386 -2.20 -17.06 -17.64
CA SER A 386 -2.48 -18.11 -16.65
C SER A 386 -3.57 -17.75 -15.64
N ASP A 387 -3.85 -16.47 -15.42
CA ASP A 387 -4.82 -16.01 -14.41
C ASP A 387 -5.77 -14.96 -15.00
N SER A 388 -7.01 -15.36 -15.21
CA SER A 388 -8.05 -14.49 -15.76
C SER A 388 -8.43 -13.33 -14.83
N ALA A 389 -8.12 -13.41 -13.54
CA ALA A 389 -8.36 -12.35 -12.57
C ALA A 389 -7.30 -11.24 -12.64
N VAL A 390 -6.17 -11.45 -13.30
CA VAL A 390 -5.17 -10.42 -13.55
C VAL A 390 -5.57 -9.60 -14.78
N HIS A 391 -5.74 -8.29 -14.59
CA HIS A 391 -6.11 -7.35 -15.66
C HIS A 391 -4.99 -6.38 -16.00
N PHE A 392 -4.14 -6.06 -15.03
CA PHE A 392 -3.05 -5.11 -15.20
C PHE A 392 -1.81 -5.57 -14.43
N LEU A 393 -0.66 -5.48 -15.05
CA LEU A 393 0.58 -5.99 -14.51
C LEU A 393 1.73 -5.02 -14.74
N LYS A 394 2.58 -4.82 -13.73
CA LYS A 394 3.81 -4.02 -13.82
C LYS A 394 5.06 -4.87 -13.65
N GLY A 395 6.11 -4.47 -14.33
CA GLY A 395 7.44 -5.02 -14.09
C GLY A 395 7.95 -4.65 -12.69
N ALA A 396 8.51 -5.64 -12.00
CA ALA A 396 9.28 -5.50 -10.78
C ALA A 396 10.73 -5.87 -11.09
N PHE A 397 11.67 -4.98 -10.81
CA PHE A 397 13.09 -5.21 -11.10
C PHE A 397 13.96 -4.37 -10.19
N ARG A 398 15.19 -4.80 -10.01
CA ARG A 398 16.23 -4.06 -9.31
C ARG A 398 16.89 -3.07 -10.27
N ARG A 399 17.21 -1.88 -9.76
CA ARG A 399 17.87 -0.83 -10.54
C ARG A 399 19.19 -0.46 -9.86
N PRO A 400 20.34 -0.93 -10.35
CA PRO A 400 21.62 -0.51 -9.83
C PRO A 400 21.87 0.97 -10.13
N PHE A 401 22.58 1.62 -9.23
CA PHE A 401 23.09 2.96 -9.44
C PHE A 401 24.61 2.93 -9.38
N THR A 402 25.24 3.30 -10.47
CA THR A 402 26.69 3.34 -10.58
C THR A 402 27.15 4.79 -10.63
N ASN A 403 28.04 5.17 -9.71
CA ASN A 403 28.68 6.48 -9.68
C ASN A 403 30.21 6.26 -9.68
N GLY A 404 30.84 6.45 -10.82
CA GLY A 404 32.26 6.10 -11.00
C GLY A 404 32.50 4.60 -10.82
N SER A 405 33.34 4.23 -9.86
CA SER A 405 33.68 2.83 -9.53
C SER A 405 32.72 2.20 -8.49
N GLU A 406 31.86 2.99 -7.85
CA GLU A 406 30.92 2.49 -6.82
C GLU A 406 29.57 2.14 -7.46
N SER A 407 29.09 0.94 -7.20
CA SER A 407 27.78 0.47 -7.62
C SER A 407 26.94 0.08 -6.41
N THR A 408 25.77 0.73 -6.27
CA THR A 408 24.78 0.39 -5.27
C THR A 408 23.67 -0.42 -5.97
N PRO A 409 23.44 -1.68 -5.59
CA PRO A 409 22.56 -2.60 -6.33
C PRO A 409 21.12 -2.11 -6.48
N ASP A 410 20.62 -1.32 -5.53
CA ASP A 410 19.22 -0.80 -5.50
C ASP A 410 19.19 0.74 -5.38
N GLY A 411 20.26 1.43 -5.78
CA GLY A 411 20.38 2.89 -5.68
C GLY A 411 19.69 3.68 -6.80
N GLY A 412 19.17 3.00 -7.83
CA GLY A 412 18.45 3.61 -8.95
C GLY A 412 16.98 3.92 -8.63
N GLY A 413 16.29 4.52 -9.61
CA GLY A 413 14.87 4.83 -9.44
C GLY A 413 14.57 6.01 -8.50
N ARG A 414 15.41 7.05 -8.53
CA ARG A 414 15.31 8.22 -7.63
C ARG A 414 13.92 8.85 -7.57
N VAL A 415 13.21 9.01 -8.69
CA VAL A 415 11.83 9.53 -8.71
C VAL A 415 10.86 8.55 -8.04
N THR A 416 11.08 7.24 -8.23
CA THR A 416 10.30 6.21 -7.52
C THR A 416 10.45 6.34 -6.01
N GLU A 417 11.69 6.35 -5.50
CA GLU A 417 11.95 6.32 -4.05
C GLU A 417 11.67 7.65 -3.36
N LEU A 418 11.95 8.80 -4.01
CA LEU A 418 11.82 10.12 -3.42
C LEU A 418 10.44 10.77 -3.61
N LEU A 419 9.65 10.29 -4.57
CA LEU A 419 8.33 10.86 -4.87
C LEU A 419 7.22 9.81 -4.90
N ALA A 420 7.27 8.85 -5.83
CA ALA A 420 6.11 7.98 -6.07
C ALA A 420 5.83 7.07 -4.86
N ARG A 421 6.85 6.46 -4.26
CA ARG A 421 6.69 5.60 -3.08
C ARG A 421 6.15 6.35 -1.86
N PRO A 422 6.71 7.50 -1.43
CA PRO A 422 6.13 8.32 -0.36
C PRO A 422 4.68 8.74 -0.64
N LEU A 423 4.38 9.18 -1.86
CA LEU A 423 3.05 9.60 -2.27
C LEU A 423 2.03 8.46 -2.19
N LEU A 424 2.36 7.28 -2.73
CA LEU A 424 1.49 6.11 -2.64
C LEU A 424 1.28 5.67 -1.20
N ASN A 425 2.33 5.63 -0.37
CA ASN A 425 2.19 5.31 1.05
C ASN A 425 1.32 6.29 1.81
N LEU A 426 1.35 7.57 1.44
CA LEU A 426 0.55 8.60 2.10
C LEU A 426 -0.93 8.55 1.69
N HIS A 427 -1.20 8.41 0.39
CA HIS A 427 -2.54 8.63 -0.18
C HIS A 427 -3.23 7.36 -0.69
N LEU A 428 -2.47 6.33 -1.08
CA LEU A 428 -2.94 5.10 -1.70
C LEU A 428 -2.14 3.89 -1.17
N PRO A 429 -2.19 3.64 0.16
CA PRO A 429 -1.35 2.62 0.79
C PRO A 429 -1.59 1.21 0.24
N GLU A 430 -2.74 0.93 -0.37
CA GLU A 430 -3.06 -0.32 -1.06
C GLU A 430 -2.11 -0.62 -2.24
N LEU A 431 -1.50 0.42 -2.80
CA LEU A 431 -0.52 0.33 -3.90
C LEU A 431 0.95 0.35 -3.43
N ALA A 432 1.19 0.45 -2.13
CA ALA A 432 2.55 0.51 -1.57
C ALA A 432 3.37 -0.76 -1.80
N GLY A 433 2.72 -1.89 -2.13
CA GLY A 433 3.37 -3.17 -2.43
C GLY A 433 4.07 -3.25 -3.79
N PHE A 434 3.84 -2.30 -4.71
CA PHE A 434 4.52 -2.30 -6.00
C PHE A 434 6.00 -1.95 -5.86
N VAL A 435 6.87 -2.84 -6.35
CA VAL A 435 8.33 -2.66 -6.31
C VAL A 435 8.74 -1.48 -7.19
N GLN A 436 8.17 -1.40 -8.42
CA GLN A 436 8.45 -0.34 -9.39
C GLN A 436 7.14 0.31 -9.87
N PRO A 437 6.50 1.20 -9.09
CA PRO A 437 5.25 1.84 -9.47
C PRO A 437 5.38 2.70 -10.74
N LEU A 438 6.57 3.19 -11.07
CA LEU A 438 6.88 3.95 -12.27
C LEU A 438 7.53 3.09 -13.38
N ALA A 439 7.42 1.74 -13.34
CA ALA A 439 7.92 0.92 -14.44
C ALA A 439 7.18 1.23 -15.74
N GLY A 440 7.92 1.39 -16.84
CA GLY A 440 7.36 1.49 -18.17
C GLY A 440 7.06 0.11 -18.78
N GLU A 441 7.59 -0.95 -18.20
CA GLU A 441 7.26 -2.33 -18.50
C GLU A 441 5.91 -2.68 -17.88
N VAL A 442 4.87 -2.63 -18.70
CA VAL A 442 3.47 -2.77 -18.30
C VAL A 442 2.79 -3.75 -19.27
N ALA A 443 1.94 -4.61 -18.73
CA ALA A 443 1.04 -5.41 -19.55
C ALA A 443 -0.40 -5.32 -18.99
N GLY A 444 -1.38 -5.44 -19.88
CA GLY A 444 -2.78 -5.41 -19.45
C GLY A 444 -3.73 -5.93 -20.51
N ARG A 445 -4.96 -6.22 -20.05
CA ARG A 445 -6.06 -6.53 -20.94
C ARG A 445 -6.50 -5.27 -21.69
N ARG A 446 -6.72 -5.38 -22.98
CA ARG A 446 -7.06 -4.23 -23.84
C ARG A 446 -8.30 -3.50 -23.36
N ASP A 447 -9.34 -4.23 -22.98
CA ASP A 447 -10.60 -3.65 -22.51
C ASP A 447 -10.43 -2.74 -21.28
N LEU A 448 -9.49 -3.06 -20.39
CA LEU A 448 -9.10 -2.18 -19.31
C LEU A 448 -8.28 -0.98 -19.81
N LEU A 449 -7.22 -1.22 -20.61
CA LEU A 449 -6.30 -0.17 -21.05
C LEU A 449 -7.01 0.90 -21.89
N GLU A 450 -7.97 0.52 -22.75
CA GLU A 450 -8.76 1.46 -23.55
C GLU A 450 -9.71 2.35 -22.71
N ARG A 451 -9.97 2.00 -21.45
CA ARG A 451 -10.76 2.78 -20.50
C ARG A 451 -9.93 3.78 -19.69
N LEU A 452 -8.60 3.70 -19.76
CA LEU A 452 -7.72 4.60 -19.02
C LEU A 452 -7.49 5.90 -19.77
N PRO A 453 -7.47 7.06 -19.09
CA PRO A 453 -6.90 8.28 -19.64
C PRO A 453 -5.37 8.21 -19.59
N PHE A 454 -4.68 8.79 -20.57
CA PHE A 454 -3.23 8.74 -20.67
C PHE A 454 -2.63 10.14 -20.53
N PRO A 455 -1.97 10.49 -19.41
CA PRO A 455 -1.08 11.64 -19.36
C PRO A 455 -0.03 11.57 -20.46
N VAL A 456 0.18 12.64 -21.19
CA VAL A 456 1.02 12.64 -22.40
C VAL A 456 2.51 12.45 -22.14
N GLY A 457 2.98 12.81 -20.91
CA GLY A 457 4.39 12.71 -20.48
C GLY A 457 4.69 11.54 -19.55
N TYR A 458 5.65 11.76 -18.66
CA TYR A 458 6.14 10.77 -17.68
C TYR A 458 5.19 10.50 -16.50
N GLY A 459 4.01 11.12 -16.48
CA GLY A 459 2.98 10.80 -15.49
C GLY A 459 2.15 9.56 -15.84
N VAL A 460 2.34 8.98 -17.02
CA VAL A 460 1.48 7.91 -17.55
C VAL A 460 1.56 6.63 -16.71
N GLU A 461 2.73 6.26 -16.21
CA GLU A 461 2.93 5.03 -15.45
C GLU A 461 2.21 5.03 -14.11
N ILE A 462 2.31 6.13 -13.35
CA ILE A 462 1.61 6.26 -12.06
C ILE A 462 0.11 6.41 -12.27
N ALA A 463 -0.29 7.10 -13.33
CA ALA A 463 -1.68 7.28 -13.71
C ALA A 463 -2.35 5.95 -14.05
N MET A 464 -1.77 5.17 -14.95
CA MET A 464 -2.29 3.83 -15.30
C MET A 464 -2.43 2.93 -14.08
N LEU A 465 -1.46 2.95 -13.16
CA LEU A 465 -1.51 2.15 -11.94
C LEU A 465 -2.69 2.56 -11.05
N ILE A 466 -2.87 3.86 -10.80
CA ILE A 466 -3.95 4.37 -9.94
C ILE A 466 -5.32 4.13 -10.59
N ASP A 467 -5.46 4.41 -11.89
CA ASP A 467 -6.73 4.29 -12.61
C ASP A 467 -7.12 2.81 -12.78
N ALA A 468 -6.17 1.92 -13.10
CA ALA A 468 -6.40 0.48 -13.13
C ALA A 468 -6.87 -0.03 -11.75
N TYR A 469 -6.20 0.38 -10.66
CA TYR A 469 -6.63 0.05 -9.30
C TYR A 469 -8.08 0.46 -9.02
N ARG A 470 -8.48 1.65 -9.43
CA ARG A 470 -9.86 2.14 -9.23
C ARG A 470 -10.91 1.36 -10.00
N ILE A 471 -10.52 0.81 -11.17
CA ILE A 471 -11.46 0.09 -12.03
C ILE A 471 -11.57 -1.39 -11.64
N VAL A 472 -10.45 -2.07 -11.39
CA VAL A 472 -10.42 -3.53 -11.17
C VAL A 472 -10.07 -3.92 -9.74
N GLY A 473 -9.81 -2.96 -8.86
CA GLY A 473 -9.38 -3.22 -7.49
C GLY A 473 -7.95 -3.79 -7.41
N ARG A 474 -7.44 -3.96 -6.19
CA ARG A 474 -6.08 -4.48 -5.97
C ARG A 474 -5.91 -5.91 -6.48
N ASP A 475 -6.94 -6.74 -6.36
CA ASP A 475 -6.87 -8.16 -6.77
C ASP A 475 -6.76 -8.34 -8.28
N GLY A 476 -7.21 -7.34 -9.06
CA GLY A 476 -7.03 -7.29 -10.52
C GLY A 476 -5.63 -6.82 -10.97
N LEU A 477 -4.79 -6.39 -10.02
CA LEU A 477 -3.42 -5.92 -10.29
C LEU A 477 -2.39 -6.96 -9.88
N ALA A 478 -1.25 -6.98 -10.58
CA ALA A 478 -0.12 -7.87 -10.27
C ALA A 478 1.22 -7.20 -10.61
N GLN A 479 2.31 -7.84 -10.21
CA GLN A 479 3.66 -7.51 -10.62
C GLN A 479 4.46 -8.77 -10.97
N ALA A 480 5.40 -8.65 -11.90
CA ALA A 480 6.30 -9.74 -12.28
C ALA A 480 7.75 -9.37 -12.07
N GLU A 481 8.52 -10.24 -11.43
CA GLU A 481 9.96 -10.08 -11.21
C GLU A 481 10.73 -10.27 -12.53
N LEU A 482 11.29 -9.19 -13.04
CA LEU A 482 12.02 -9.16 -14.32
C LEU A 482 13.54 -9.20 -14.16
N GLY A 483 14.04 -9.23 -12.91
CA GLY A 483 15.46 -9.30 -12.60
C GLY A 483 16.12 -7.93 -12.45
N LEU A 484 17.20 -7.69 -13.19
CA LEU A 484 17.97 -6.46 -13.16
C LEU A 484 17.65 -5.61 -14.39
N ARG A 485 17.43 -4.30 -14.22
CA ARG A 485 17.30 -3.35 -15.32
C ARG A 485 18.40 -2.30 -15.28
N GLU A 486 19.12 -2.17 -16.38
CA GLU A 486 20.15 -1.17 -16.59
C GLU A 486 19.71 -0.17 -17.66
N ASN A 487 19.75 1.10 -17.35
CA ASN A 487 19.48 2.19 -18.27
C ASN A 487 20.40 3.39 -18.02
N HIS A 488 20.41 4.35 -18.92
CA HIS A 488 21.16 5.58 -18.73
C HIS A 488 20.62 6.38 -17.53
N HIS A 489 21.54 6.96 -16.75
CA HIS A 489 21.17 7.84 -15.65
C HIS A 489 20.85 9.23 -16.19
N GLN A 490 19.65 9.71 -15.92
CA GLN A 490 19.24 11.07 -16.22
C GLN A 490 19.85 12.08 -15.24
N PRO A 491 20.27 13.26 -15.70
CA PRO A 491 20.68 14.35 -14.84
C PRO A 491 19.57 14.75 -13.84
N LEU A 492 19.94 15.30 -12.69
CA LEU A 492 18.96 15.65 -11.65
C LEU A 492 17.90 16.66 -12.14
N GLY A 493 18.29 17.62 -12.96
CA GLY A 493 17.35 18.61 -13.54
C GLY A 493 16.27 17.97 -14.42
N GLU A 494 16.62 16.94 -15.21
CA GLU A 494 15.64 16.21 -16.02
C GLU A 494 14.73 15.33 -15.14
N LEU A 495 15.28 14.74 -14.07
CA LEU A 495 14.47 14.01 -13.09
C LEU A 495 13.49 14.94 -12.36
N GLY A 496 13.83 16.21 -12.15
CA GLY A 496 12.92 17.22 -11.59
C GLY A 496 11.71 17.47 -12.48
N ALA A 497 11.92 17.59 -13.79
CA ALA A 497 10.84 17.74 -14.77
C ALA A 497 9.95 16.48 -14.84
N MET A 498 10.56 15.30 -14.83
CA MET A 498 9.85 14.02 -14.77
C MET A 498 9.02 13.90 -13.46
N ALA A 499 9.63 14.23 -12.33
CA ALA A 499 8.97 14.21 -11.01
C ALA A 499 7.76 15.14 -10.97
N TYR A 500 7.86 16.33 -11.57
CA TYR A 500 6.72 17.25 -11.67
C TYR A 500 5.54 16.65 -12.42
N GLN A 501 5.77 16.01 -13.58
CA GLN A 501 4.70 15.36 -14.35
C GLN A 501 4.08 14.18 -13.60
N VAL A 502 4.90 13.36 -12.91
CA VAL A 502 4.43 12.28 -12.03
C VAL A 502 3.56 12.82 -10.89
N LEU A 503 4.02 13.91 -10.26
CA LEU A 503 3.28 14.57 -9.17
C LEU A 503 1.92 15.07 -9.65
N VAL A 504 1.87 15.81 -10.76
CA VAL A 504 0.62 16.36 -11.33
C VAL A 504 -0.34 15.23 -11.66
N ALA A 505 0.11 14.18 -12.36
CA ALA A 505 -0.73 13.05 -12.73
C ALA A 505 -1.33 12.32 -11.52
N ALA A 506 -0.54 12.13 -10.46
CA ALA A 506 -1.00 11.53 -9.23
C ALA A 506 -1.97 12.44 -8.46
N GLN A 507 -1.65 13.72 -8.33
CA GLN A 507 -2.49 14.70 -7.60
C GLN A 507 -3.86 14.89 -8.27
N ARG A 508 -3.93 14.89 -9.62
CA ARG A 508 -5.22 14.88 -10.33
C ARG A 508 -6.11 13.71 -9.92
N ARG A 509 -5.51 12.56 -9.69
CA ARG A 509 -6.25 11.36 -9.25
C ARG A 509 -6.62 11.41 -7.78
N ILE A 510 -5.79 12.00 -6.95
CA ILE A 510 -6.04 12.09 -5.50
C ILE A 510 -7.07 13.18 -5.17
N HIS A 511 -6.93 14.36 -5.77
CA HIS A 511 -7.73 15.54 -5.44
C HIS A 511 -8.74 15.97 -6.51
N GLY A 512 -8.74 15.30 -7.68
CA GLY A 512 -9.56 15.66 -8.83
C GLY A 512 -8.85 16.61 -9.80
N ALA A 513 -9.23 16.54 -11.08
CA ALA A 513 -8.62 17.33 -12.15
C ALA A 513 -8.79 18.84 -11.90
N GLU A 514 -10.00 19.29 -11.55
CA GLU A 514 -10.29 20.71 -11.31
C GLU A 514 -9.41 21.36 -10.23
N ALA A 515 -9.06 20.61 -9.17
CA ALA A 515 -8.21 21.11 -8.10
C ALA A 515 -6.81 21.43 -8.60
N ILE A 516 -6.28 20.61 -9.52
CA ILE A 516 -4.95 20.75 -10.08
C ILE A 516 -4.93 21.76 -11.23
N ASP A 517 -5.93 21.77 -12.10
CA ASP A 517 -6.01 22.68 -13.25
C ASP A 517 -6.12 24.16 -12.82
N ARG A 518 -6.66 24.43 -11.61
CA ARG A 518 -6.65 25.77 -10.99
C ARG A 518 -5.25 26.26 -10.60
N LEU A 519 -4.26 25.38 -10.46
CA LEU A 519 -2.88 25.75 -10.13
C LEU A 519 -2.11 26.31 -11.34
N GLY A 520 -2.73 26.31 -12.54
CA GLY A 520 -2.18 26.91 -13.75
C GLY A 520 -1.45 25.94 -14.66
N PRO A 521 -0.84 26.45 -15.76
CA PRO A 521 -0.14 25.63 -16.74
C PRO A 521 1.06 24.93 -16.08
N GLY A 522 1.42 23.76 -16.62
CA GLY A 522 2.54 22.94 -16.17
C GLY A 522 3.90 23.62 -16.30
N THR A 523 4.15 24.67 -15.52
CA THR A 523 5.40 25.42 -15.54
C THR A 523 6.24 25.10 -14.32
N LEU A 524 7.41 24.50 -14.57
CA LEU A 524 8.44 24.27 -13.56
C LEU A 524 9.45 25.43 -13.62
N LEU A 525 9.60 26.15 -12.53
CA LEU A 525 10.67 27.15 -12.39
C LEU A 525 11.92 26.46 -11.86
N ALA A 526 12.99 26.43 -12.65
CA ALA A 526 14.27 25.85 -12.29
C ALA A 526 15.32 26.96 -12.08
N PRO A 527 16.08 26.95 -10.98
CA PRO A 527 17.20 27.89 -10.81
C PRO A 527 18.34 27.51 -11.78
N LEU A 528 18.79 28.48 -12.57
CA LEU A 528 19.92 28.35 -13.48
C LEU A 528 20.77 29.64 -13.39
N ASP A 529 22.02 29.51 -12.98
CA ASP A 529 23.02 30.62 -12.91
C ASP A 529 22.49 31.92 -12.28
N GLY A 530 21.75 31.79 -11.17
CA GLY A 530 21.20 32.92 -10.40
C GLY A 530 19.91 33.52 -10.96
N THR A 531 19.32 32.91 -12.00
CA THR A 531 18.02 33.24 -12.57
C THR A 531 17.04 32.08 -12.40
N LEU A 532 15.73 32.34 -12.56
CA LEU A 532 14.69 31.30 -12.63
C LEU A 532 14.29 31.09 -14.07
N GLU A 533 14.54 29.90 -14.58
CA GLU A 533 14.19 29.52 -15.94
C GLU A 533 12.84 28.78 -15.96
N PRO A 534 11.80 29.30 -16.64
CA PRO A 534 10.53 28.62 -16.75
C PRO A 534 10.63 27.49 -17.80
N ARG A 535 10.34 26.25 -17.38
CA ARG A 535 10.21 25.07 -18.25
C ARG A 535 8.74 24.69 -18.34
N THR A 536 8.13 24.85 -19.51
CA THR A 536 6.77 24.39 -19.75
C THR A 536 6.78 22.89 -19.99
N LEU A 537 6.00 22.15 -19.20
CA LEU A 537 5.87 20.71 -19.27
C LEU A 537 4.47 20.34 -19.76
N ALA A 538 4.37 19.39 -20.68
CA ALA A 538 3.10 18.85 -21.12
C ALA A 538 2.48 18.02 -19.97
N ILE A 539 1.37 18.49 -19.44
CA ILE A 539 0.60 17.85 -18.36
C ILE A 539 -0.81 17.46 -18.77
N ASP A 540 -1.11 17.57 -20.07
CA ASP A 540 -2.39 17.18 -20.64
C ASP A 540 -2.60 15.67 -20.57
N GLU A 541 -3.86 15.25 -20.73
CA GLU A 541 -4.22 13.84 -20.79
C GLU A 541 -5.00 13.53 -22.06
N ARG A 542 -4.70 12.39 -22.69
CA ARG A 542 -5.50 11.83 -23.77
C ARG A 542 -6.72 11.12 -23.18
N PRO A 543 -7.89 11.26 -23.82
CA PRO A 543 -9.10 10.60 -23.32
C PRO A 543 -9.00 9.08 -23.46
N PRO A 544 -9.79 8.32 -22.68
CA PRO A 544 -9.93 6.88 -22.88
C PRO A 544 -10.28 6.53 -24.33
N LEU A 545 -9.57 5.57 -24.94
CA LEU A 545 -9.82 5.19 -26.34
C LEU A 545 -11.24 4.66 -26.58
N CYS A 546 -11.85 4.04 -25.57
CA CYS A 546 -13.24 3.58 -25.65
C CYS A 546 -14.26 4.74 -25.79
N SER A 547 -13.88 5.97 -25.41
CA SER A 547 -14.73 7.18 -25.54
C SER A 547 -14.62 7.83 -26.93
N ILE A 548 -13.67 7.38 -27.76
CA ILE A 548 -13.45 7.93 -29.10
C ILE A 548 -14.26 7.12 -30.11
N GLY A 549 -15.15 7.79 -30.85
CA GLY A 549 -15.99 7.15 -31.86
C GLY A 549 -15.21 6.54 -33.04
N PRO A 550 -15.81 5.59 -33.79
CA PRO A 550 -15.17 4.82 -34.86
C PRO A 550 -14.44 5.61 -35.97
N PRO A 551 -14.85 6.84 -36.36
CA PRO A 551 -14.17 7.57 -37.45
C PRO A 551 -12.79 8.12 -37.09
N ALA A 552 -12.47 8.24 -35.80
CA ALA A 552 -11.17 8.70 -35.31
C ALA A 552 -10.09 7.60 -35.30
N ARG A 553 -10.48 6.33 -35.37
CA ARG A 553 -9.57 5.18 -35.50
C ARG A 553 -9.21 5.04 -37.00
N GLY A 554 -8.16 5.72 -37.45
CA GLY A 554 -7.75 5.78 -38.82
C GLY A 554 -7.68 4.42 -39.56
N ARG A 555 -8.07 4.40 -40.84
CA ARG A 555 -7.79 3.27 -41.74
C ARG A 555 -6.28 3.11 -41.89
N ARG A 556 -5.78 1.86 -41.78
CA ARG A 556 -4.40 1.53 -42.15
C ARG A 556 -4.09 2.01 -43.58
N PRO A 557 -2.88 2.49 -43.85
CA PRO A 557 -2.37 2.45 -45.21
C PRO A 557 -2.29 0.98 -45.65
N THR A 558 -3.04 0.63 -46.67
CA THR A 558 -2.91 -0.64 -47.40
C THR A 558 -1.63 -0.54 -48.21
N GLY A 559 -0.60 -1.31 -47.86
CA GLY A 559 0.64 -1.45 -48.61
C GLY A 559 1.40 -2.65 -48.08
#